data_9f392fe9f6a56234fe0696745091bf4c
#
_entry.id   9f392fe9f6a56234fe0696745091bf4c
#
_cell.length_a   1.000
_cell.length_b   1.000
_cell.length_c   1.000
_cell.angle_alpha   90.00
_cell.angle_beta   90.00
_cell.angle_gamma   90.00
#
_symmetry.space_group_name_H-M   'P 1'
#
loop_
_entity.id
_entity.type
_entity.pdbx_description
1 polymer ?
#
loop_
_entity_poly.entity_id
_entity_poly.type
_entity_poly.pdbx_seq_one_letter_code
_entity_poly.pdbx_strand_id
1 'polypeptide(L)'
;FDKISNRSNDYIKKSFDVALKILNEKITNKFINGPISKKFFLKKKYLGITEYLASKTKTENFAMLIYNKKLSVCPLTTHLPIKKVHQRINKSMIKKKIKLIDIFFKKHLKKRVKIAITGLNPHCESIDIFDEDEKIIKPTINTLNKSNFRVFGPFAADTIFLKNNRRKYNVIIGMY
;
A
#
# COMPACT_ATOMS: atom_id res chain seq x y z
N PHE A 1 29.78 8.71 -1.87
CA PHE A 1 30.21 8.31 -0.50
C PHE A 1 30.55 6.81 -0.53
N ASP A 2 31.81 6.48 -0.39
CA ASP A 2 32.27 5.09 -0.42
C ASP A 2 31.98 4.29 0.85
N LYS A 3 31.68 5.00 1.94
CA LYS A 3 31.38 4.40 3.23
C LYS A 3 30.15 5.02 3.89
N ILE A 4 29.38 4.19 4.56
CA ILE A 4 28.25 4.64 5.38
C ILE A 4 28.79 5.32 6.62
N SER A 5 28.42 6.57 6.85
CA SER A 5 28.89 7.41 7.95
C SER A 5 27.78 8.35 8.44
N ASN A 6 28.02 9.03 9.56
CA ASN A 6 27.10 10.08 10.02
C ASN A 6 26.99 11.21 8.98
N ARG A 7 28.09 11.57 8.32
CA ARG A 7 28.10 12.59 7.27
C ARG A 7 27.20 12.20 6.08
N SER A 8 27.21 10.92 5.65
CA SER A 8 26.30 10.45 4.60
C SER A 8 24.83 10.48 5.04
N ASN A 9 24.53 10.17 6.31
CA ASN A 9 23.19 10.26 6.85
C ASN A 9 22.67 11.71 6.91
N ASP A 10 23.52 12.66 7.29
CA ASP A 10 23.17 14.08 7.31
C ASP A 10 22.91 14.63 5.91
N TYR A 11 23.73 14.22 4.93
CA TYR A 11 23.48 14.56 3.53
C TYR A 11 22.15 14.02 3.04
N ILE A 12 21.84 12.73 3.29
CA ILE A 12 20.57 12.11 2.94
C ILE A 12 19.39 12.85 3.59
N LYS A 13 19.50 13.16 4.89
CA LYS A 13 18.48 13.90 5.60
C LYS A 13 18.22 15.28 4.98
N LYS A 14 19.26 16.04 4.72
CA LYS A 14 19.17 17.37 4.07
C LYS A 14 18.55 17.25 2.67
N SER A 15 18.91 16.22 1.89
CA SER A 15 18.32 15.98 0.58
C SER A 15 16.80 15.73 0.66
N PHE A 16 16.34 14.95 1.64
CA PHE A 16 14.90 14.78 1.87
C PHE A 16 14.22 16.07 2.33
N ASP A 17 14.83 16.84 3.22
CA ASP A 17 14.26 18.09 3.72
C ASP A 17 14.10 19.12 2.58
N VAL A 18 15.09 19.23 1.67
CA VAL A 18 15.01 20.08 0.46
C VAL A 18 13.92 19.57 -0.50
N ALA A 19 13.89 18.27 -0.77
CA ALA A 19 12.87 17.68 -1.65
C ALA A 19 11.45 17.90 -1.11
N LEU A 20 11.24 17.75 0.19
CA LEU A 20 9.95 18.00 0.83
C LEU A 20 9.57 19.49 0.79
N LYS A 21 10.54 20.41 0.90
CA LYS A 21 10.31 21.85 0.72
C LYS A 21 9.78 22.14 -0.69
N ILE A 22 10.45 21.63 -1.72
CA ILE A 22 10.06 21.79 -3.13
C ILE A 22 8.64 21.24 -3.39
N LEU A 23 8.29 20.10 -2.79
CA LEU A 23 6.94 19.52 -2.86
C LEU A 23 5.89 20.40 -2.17
N ASN A 24 6.20 20.97 -1.01
CA ASN A 24 5.30 21.86 -0.26
C ASN A 24 5.06 23.19 -0.98
N GLU A 25 6.07 23.71 -1.67
CA GLU A 25 5.99 24.89 -2.52
C GLU A 25 5.24 24.63 -3.85
N LYS A 26 4.79 23.37 -4.06
CA LYS A 26 4.04 22.93 -5.26
C LYS A 26 4.80 23.10 -6.59
N ILE A 27 6.11 23.23 -6.55
CA ILE A 27 6.97 23.27 -7.76
C ILE A 27 6.84 21.95 -8.51
N THR A 28 6.74 20.83 -7.78
CA THR A 28 6.40 19.51 -8.32
C THR A 28 5.52 18.74 -7.35
N ASN A 29 4.85 17.70 -7.84
CA ASN A 29 4.11 16.73 -7.03
C ASN A 29 4.71 15.32 -7.10
N LYS A 30 5.95 15.22 -7.59
CA LYS A 30 6.65 13.95 -7.77
C LYS A 30 8.01 14.01 -7.09
N PHE A 31 8.35 12.92 -6.41
CA PHE A 31 9.64 12.75 -5.75
C PHE A 31 10.16 11.33 -6.02
N ILE A 32 11.40 11.25 -6.45
CA ILE A 32 12.13 10.00 -6.67
C ILE A 32 13.35 10.03 -5.76
N ASN A 33 13.46 9.06 -4.85
CA ASN A 33 14.64 8.92 -4.01
C ASN A 33 15.57 7.84 -4.57
N GLY A 34 16.86 8.05 -4.44
CA GLY A 34 17.90 7.06 -4.71
C GLY A 34 17.95 5.95 -3.64
N PRO A 35 18.76 4.91 -3.84
CA PRO A 35 18.97 3.86 -2.86
C PRO A 35 19.58 4.42 -1.58
N ILE A 36 19.09 3.97 -0.44
CA ILE A 36 19.63 4.31 0.89
C ILE A 36 19.79 3.06 1.74
N SER A 37 20.73 3.12 2.67
CA SER A 37 20.89 2.07 3.67
C SER A 37 19.85 2.22 4.77
N LYS A 38 18.76 1.42 4.71
CA LYS A 38 17.69 1.45 5.72
C LYS A 38 18.21 1.22 7.14
N LYS A 39 19.14 0.28 7.30
CA LYS A 39 19.74 -0.06 8.60
C LYS A 39 20.38 1.15 9.27
N PHE A 40 21.15 1.94 8.51
CA PHE A 40 21.92 3.06 9.05
C PHE A 40 21.16 4.38 9.05
N PHE A 41 20.39 4.68 8.00
CA PHE A 41 19.65 5.93 7.89
C PHE A 41 18.38 5.92 8.76
N LEU A 42 17.55 4.87 8.66
CA LEU A 42 16.28 4.81 9.41
C LEU A 42 16.47 4.36 10.86
N LYS A 43 17.64 3.78 11.22
CA LYS A 43 18.03 3.36 12.59
C LYS A 43 16.92 2.58 13.32
N LYS A 44 16.19 1.70 12.62
CA LYS A 44 15.02 0.96 13.13
C LYS A 44 13.85 1.82 13.63
N LYS A 45 13.91 3.15 13.48
CA LYS A 45 12.83 4.05 13.87
C LYS A 45 11.63 3.99 12.91
N TYR A 46 11.89 3.71 11.64
CA TYR A 46 10.88 3.56 10.59
C TYR A 46 11.07 2.21 9.88
N LEU A 47 9.96 1.57 9.51
CA LEU A 47 9.97 0.29 8.82
C LEU A 47 10.46 0.42 7.36
N GLY A 48 10.22 1.57 6.74
CA GLY A 48 10.66 1.88 5.38
C GLY A 48 10.63 3.38 5.09
N ILE A 49 10.98 3.73 3.85
CA ILE A 49 10.96 5.12 3.38
C ILE A 49 9.55 5.67 3.32
N THR A 50 8.57 4.85 3.00
CA THR A 50 7.17 5.25 2.98
C THR A 50 6.72 5.78 4.35
N GLU A 51 7.03 5.06 5.42
CA GLU A 51 6.71 5.45 6.80
C GLU A 51 7.53 6.67 7.24
N TYR A 52 8.80 6.77 6.82
CA TYR A 52 9.64 7.93 7.06
C TYR A 52 9.03 9.20 6.43
N LEU A 53 8.67 9.15 5.15
CA LEU A 53 8.04 10.27 4.44
C LEU A 53 6.69 10.63 5.04
N ALA A 54 5.84 9.65 5.35
CA ALA A 54 4.56 9.86 6.00
C ALA A 54 4.71 10.60 7.33
N SER A 55 5.70 10.21 8.14
CA SER A 55 6.03 10.90 9.40
C SER A 55 6.49 12.34 9.18
N LYS A 56 7.35 12.57 8.18
CA LYS A 56 7.85 13.91 7.85
C LYS A 56 6.77 14.86 7.34
N THR A 57 5.81 14.33 6.58
CA THR A 57 4.68 15.09 6.04
C THR A 57 3.45 15.09 6.95
N LYS A 58 3.53 14.48 8.13
CA LYS A 58 2.40 14.29 9.06
C LYS A 58 1.18 13.65 8.38
N THR A 59 1.43 12.76 7.43
CA THR A 59 0.39 12.08 6.66
C THR A 59 0.04 10.75 7.32
N GLU A 60 -1.18 10.61 7.80
CA GLU A 60 -1.66 9.37 8.44
C GLU A 60 -2.15 8.34 7.42
N ASN A 61 -2.71 8.81 6.32
CA ASN A 61 -3.30 7.96 5.29
C ASN A 61 -2.39 7.91 4.06
N PHE A 62 -1.67 6.82 3.91
CA PHE A 62 -0.80 6.56 2.76
C PHE A 62 -0.94 5.11 2.29
N ALA A 63 -0.52 4.87 1.06
CA ALA A 63 -0.51 3.53 0.48
C ALA A 63 0.76 3.33 -0.35
N MET A 64 1.35 2.15 -0.25
CA MET A 64 2.39 1.72 -1.17
C MET A 64 1.71 1.07 -2.39
N LEU A 65 1.81 1.70 -3.55
CA LEU A 65 1.30 1.16 -4.81
C LEU A 65 2.48 0.82 -5.71
N ILE A 66 2.71 -0.47 -5.94
CA ILE A 66 3.66 -0.95 -6.94
C ILE A 66 2.95 -0.83 -8.29
N TYR A 67 3.22 0.28 -8.98
CA TYR A 67 2.46 0.69 -10.15
C TYR A 67 3.03 0.12 -11.44
N ASN A 68 2.16 -0.46 -12.26
CA ASN A 68 2.41 -0.78 -13.66
C ASN A 68 1.12 -0.54 -14.47
N LYS A 69 1.25 -0.09 -15.72
CA LYS A 69 0.09 0.18 -16.60
C LYS A 69 -0.83 -1.03 -16.80
N LYS A 70 -0.28 -2.24 -16.79
CA LYS A 70 -1.03 -3.49 -17.02
C LYS A 70 -1.62 -4.07 -15.74
N LEU A 71 -0.89 -3.96 -14.63
CA LEU A 71 -1.32 -4.44 -13.31
C LEU A 71 -0.52 -3.72 -12.23
N SER A 72 -1.20 -3.18 -11.25
CA SER A 72 -0.59 -2.65 -10.05
C SER A 72 -0.92 -3.51 -8.84
N VAL A 73 -0.02 -3.53 -7.86
CA VAL A 73 -0.21 -4.28 -6.61
C VAL A 73 -0.06 -3.34 -5.41
N CYS A 74 -0.94 -3.49 -4.44
CA CYS A 74 -0.89 -2.73 -3.19
C CYS A 74 -0.99 -3.68 -2.00
N PRO A 75 0.04 -3.84 -1.18
CA PRO A 75 -0.10 -4.58 0.07
C PRO A 75 -0.97 -3.78 1.06
N LEU A 76 -1.90 -4.46 1.71
CA LEU A 76 -2.73 -3.87 2.75
C LEU A 76 -1.89 -3.56 3.99
N THR A 77 -1.08 -4.53 4.42
CA THR A 77 -0.09 -4.37 5.49
C THR A 77 1.33 -4.37 4.92
N THR A 78 2.25 -3.62 5.53
CA THR A 78 3.64 -3.53 5.10
C THR A 78 4.59 -3.82 6.26
N HIS A 79 5.66 -4.57 5.99
CA HIS A 79 6.77 -4.79 6.93
C HIS A 79 6.37 -5.38 8.30
N LEU A 80 5.24 -6.06 8.39
CA LEU A 80 4.81 -6.75 9.61
C LEU A 80 5.28 -8.21 9.62
N PRO A 81 5.66 -8.76 10.77
CA PRO A 81 5.78 -10.21 10.94
C PRO A 81 4.45 -10.90 10.62
N ILE A 82 4.48 -12.01 9.90
CA ILE A 82 3.27 -12.75 9.47
C ILE A 82 2.28 -12.97 10.63
N LYS A 83 2.78 -13.38 11.80
CA LYS A 83 1.96 -13.61 13.01
C LYS A 83 1.17 -12.39 13.50
N LYS A 84 1.50 -11.17 13.01
CA LYS A 84 0.79 -9.93 13.36
C LYS A 84 -0.11 -9.42 12.26
N VAL A 85 -0.11 -10.03 11.08
CA VAL A 85 -0.87 -9.57 9.93
C VAL A 85 -2.38 -9.61 10.21
N HIS A 86 -2.90 -10.78 10.65
CA HIS A 86 -4.33 -10.97 10.92
C HIS A 86 -4.86 -9.95 11.94
N GLN A 87 -4.08 -9.61 12.97
CA GLN A 87 -4.47 -8.64 14.02
C GLN A 87 -4.63 -7.20 13.49
N ARG A 88 -4.04 -6.90 12.35
CA ARG A 88 -4.08 -5.55 11.75
C ARG A 88 -5.13 -5.40 10.68
N ILE A 89 -5.61 -6.50 10.10
CA ILE A 89 -6.63 -6.46 9.07
C ILE A 89 -7.97 -6.05 9.69
N ASN A 90 -8.51 -4.93 9.22
CA ASN A 90 -9.80 -4.43 9.65
C ASN A 90 -10.50 -3.63 8.55
N LYS A 91 -11.81 -3.44 8.70
CA LYS A 91 -12.67 -2.75 7.73
C LYS A 91 -12.20 -1.33 7.41
N SER A 92 -11.72 -0.59 8.43
CA SER A 92 -11.24 0.80 8.26
C SER A 92 -9.99 0.86 7.37
N MET A 93 -9.02 -0.01 7.63
CA MET A 93 -7.78 -0.07 6.84
C MET A 93 -8.06 -0.39 5.37
N ILE A 94 -8.90 -1.39 5.09
CA ILE A 94 -9.31 -1.76 3.73
C ILE A 94 -9.96 -0.56 3.03
N LYS A 95 -10.95 0.07 3.68
CA LYS A 95 -11.65 1.25 3.14
C LYS A 95 -10.70 2.41 2.84
N LYS A 96 -9.77 2.72 3.76
CA LYS A 96 -8.77 3.79 3.57
C LYS A 96 -7.87 3.53 2.36
N LYS A 97 -7.34 2.32 2.22
CA LYS A 97 -6.48 1.96 1.08
C LYS A 97 -7.20 2.06 -0.26
N ILE A 98 -8.44 1.52 -0.33
CA ILE A 98 -9.24 1.57 -1.55
C ILE A 98 -9.57 3.01 -1.96
N LYS A 99 -9.95 3.86 -1.00
CA LYS A 99 -10.20 5.29 -1.26
C LYS A 99 -8.96 6.00 -1.82
N LEU A 100 -7.78 5.74 -1.25
CA LEU A 100 -6.53 6.34 -1.74
C LEU A 100 -6.20 5.90 -3.17
N ILE A 101 -6.36 4.61 -3.48
CA ILE A 101 -6.14 4.06 -4.82
C ILE A 101 -7.15 4.67 -5.81
N ASP A 102 -8.41 4.74 -5.46
CA ASP A 102 -9.46 5.31 -6.32
C ASP A 102 -9.19 6.79 -6.62
N ILE A 103 -8.83 7.58 -5.60
CA ILE A 103 -8.43 8.99 -5.76
C ILE A 103 -7.23 9.10 -6.69
N PHE A 104 -6.20 8.28 -6.52
CA PHE A 104 -5.02 8.28 -7.38
C PHE A 104 -5.39 8.00 -8.84
N PHE A 105 -6.16 6.96 -9.10
CA PHE A 105 -6.58 6.61 -10.47
C PHE A 105 -7.46 7.69 -11.10
N LYS A 106 -8.41 8.25 -10.36
CA LYS A 106 -9.27 9.35 -10.85
C LYS A 106 -8.47 10.61 -11.13
N LYS A 107 -7.65 11.05 -10.17
CA LYS A 107 -6.94 12.33 -10.25
C LYS A 107 -5.80 12.31 -11.26
N HIS A 108 -4.98 11.24 -11.26
CA HIS A 108 -3.75 11.21 -12.05
C HIS A 108 -3.85 10.40 -13.34
N LEU A 109 -4.71 9.39 -13.39
CA LEU A 109 -4.84 8.53 -14.56
C LEU A 109 -6.16 8.72 -15.31
N LYS A 110 -7.08 9.55 -14.78
CA LYS A 110 -8.41 9.85 -15.38
C LYS A 110 -9.22 8.59 -15.68
N LYS A 111 -9.10 7.56 -14.82
CA LYS A 111 -9.73 6.24 -14.99
C LYS A 111 -10.49 5.81 -13.73
N ARG A 112 -11.60 5.10 -13.92
CA ARG A 112 -12.27 4.36 -12.84
C ARG A 112 -11.54 3.03 -12.64
N VAL A 113 -10.96 2.86 -11.47
CA VAL A 113 -10.17 1.67 -11.13
C VAL A 113 -11.06 0.46 -10.82
N LYS A 114 -10.66 -0.73 -11.30
CA LYS A 114 -11.19 -2.03 -10.85
C LYS A 114 -10.17 -2.64 -9.90
N ILE A 115 -10.56 -2.88 -8.66
CA ILE A 115 -9.70 -3.38 -7.60
C ILE A 115 -10.13 -4.81 -7.22
N ALA A 116 -9.19 -5.75 -7.30
CA ALA A 116 -9.36 -7.07 -6.68
C ALA A 116 -8.73 -7.08 -5.29
N ILE A 117 -9.32 -7.78 -4.36
CA ILE A 117 -8.76 -8.02 -3.02
C ILE A 117 -8.54 -9.53 -2.87
N THR A 118 -7.35 -9.92 -2.39
CA THR A 118 -7.10 -11.31 -2.01
C THR A 118 -7.70 -11.62 -0.65
N GLY A 119 -7.98 -12.88 -0.40
CA GLY A 119 -8.21 -13.34 0.96
C GLY A 119 -6.94 -13.29 1.82
N LEU A 120 -7.13 -13.42 3.11
CA LEU A 120 -6.06 -13.63 4.08
C LEU A 120 -5.69 -15.11 4.15
N ASN A 121 -6.72 -15.95 4.20
CA ASN A 121 -6.58 -17.39 4.35
C ASN A 121 -6.48 -18.12 3.00
N PRO A 122 -5.88 -19.31 2.93
CA PRO A 122 -5.89 -20.13 1.72
C PRO A 122 -7.32 -20.33 1.22
N HIS A 123 -7.53 -20.17 -0.09
CA HIS A 123 -8.84 -20.29 -0.75
C HIS A 123 -9.93 -19.34 -0.23
N CYS A 124 -9.56 -18.34 0.58
CA CYS A 124 -10.46 -17.40 1.27
C CYS A 124 -11.40 -18.07 2.29
N GLU A 125 -10.94 -19.13 2.90
CA GLU A 125 -11.66 -19.93 3.90
C GLU A 125 -10.78 -20.21 5.10
N SER A 126 -11.39 -20.29 6.29
CA SER A 126 -10.73 -20.71 7.52
C SER A 126 -11.58 -21.75 8.24
N ILE A 127 -10.91 -22.73 8.83
CA ILE A 127 -11.55 -23.72 9.72
C ILE A 127 -11.72 -23.18 11.15
N ASP A 128 -11.12 -22.02 11.44
CA ASP A 128 -11.22 -21.39 12.75
C ASP A 128 -12.61 -20.74 12.97
N ILE A 129 -12.94 -20.55 14.25
CA ILE A 129 -14.20 -19.88 14.68
C ILE A 129 -14.29 -18.46 14.10
N PHE A 130 -13.15 -17.78 13.93
CA PHE A 130 -13.09 -16.47 13.32
C PHE A 130 -12.42 -16.53 11.94
N ASP A 131 -13.18 -16.23 10.91
CA ASP A 131 -12.75 -16.14 9.52
C ASP A 131 -12.73 -14.67 9.09
N GLU A 132 -11.54 -14.10 8.92
CA GLU A 132 -11.36 -12.71 8.50
C GLU A 132 -11.91 -12.46 7.10
N ASP A 133 -11.87 -13.46 6.23
CA ASP A 133 -12.38 -13.33 4.86
C ASP A 133 -13.89 -13.12 4.86
N GLU A 134 -14.63 -13.92 5.64
CA GLU A 134 -16.10 -13.81 5.75
C GLU A 134 -16.55 -12.65 6.65
N LYS A 135 -15.85 -12.40 7.77
CA LYS A 135 -16.32 -11.43 8.79
C LYS A 135 -15.79 -10.02 8.59
N ILE A 136 -14.67 -9.84 7.87
CA ILE A 136 -14.06 -8.53 7.67
C ILE A 136 -14.01 -8.16 6.18
N ILE A 137 -13.39 -9.01 5.34
CA ILE A 137 -13.05 -8.63 3.96
C ILE A 137 -14.32 -8.56 3.11
N LYS A 138 -15.09 -9.62 3.04
CA LYS A 138 -16.32 -9.72 2.23
C LYS A 138 -17.37 -8.67 2.58
N PRO A 139 -17.72 -8.42 3.86
CA PRO A 139 -18.65 -7.36 4.21
C PRO A 139 -18.14 -5.95 3.87
N THR A 140 -16.80 -5.76 3.92
CA THR A 140 -16.21 -4.47 3.55
C THR A 140 -16.32 -4.22 2.06
N ILE A 141 -16.06 -5.23 1.22
CA ILE A 141 -16.26 -5.18 -0.23
C ILE A 141 -17.70 -4.82 -0.56
N ASN A 142 -18.67 -5.50 0.07
CA ASN A 142 -20.07 -5.24 -0.15
C ASN A 142 -20.46 -3.79 0.21
N THR A 143 -19.93 -3.27 1.33
CA THR A 143 -20.17 -1.88 1.74
C THR A 143 -19.58 -0.89 0.72
N LEU A 144 -18.37 -1.14 0.21
CA LEU A 144 -17.72 -0.28 -0.76
C LEU A 144 -18.44 -0.27 -2.11
N ASN A 145 -18.94 -1.42 -2.56
CA ASN A 145 -19.69 -1.50 -3.80
C ASN A 145 -21.03 -0.74 -3.72
N LYS A 146 -21.72 -0.77 -2.57
CA LYS A 146 -22.89 0.10 -2.31
C LYS A 146 -22.54 1.60 -2.40
N SER A 147 -21.28 1.97 -2.12
CA SER A 147 -20.77 3.33 -2.25
C SER A 147 -20.11 3.60 -3.62
N ASN A 148 -20.46 2.83 -4.64
CA ASN A 148 -20.04 3.01 -6.03
C ASN A 148 -18.53 2.80 -6.30
N PHE A 149 -17.81 2.09 -5.43
CA PHE A 149 -16.48 1.58 -5.73
C PHE A 149 -16.60 0.29 -6.55
N ARG A 150 -15.57 -0.03 -7.33
CA ARG A 150 -15.51 -1.26 -8.15
C ARG A 150 -14.51 -2.23 -7.52
N VAL A 151 -14.93 -2.89 -6.46
CA VAL A 151 -14.10 -3.79 -5.64
C VAL A 151 -14.63 -5.21 -5.73
N PHE A 152 -13.76 -6.17 -5.94
CA PHE A 152 -14.09 -7.56 -6.20
C PHE A 152 -13.26 -8.47 -5.30
N GLY A 153 -13.83 -9.60 -4.90
CA GLY A 153 -13.18 -10.60 -4.04
C GLY A 153 -14.03 -10.94 -2.80
N PRO A 154 -13.45 -11.54 -1.77
CA PRO A 154 -12.05 -11.96 -1.73
C PRO A 154 -11.74 -13.03 -2.78
N PHE A 155 -10.51 -13.05 -3.28
CA PHE A 155 -10.01 -14.05 -4.21
C PHE A 155 -8.83 -14.80 -3.61
N ALA A 156 -8.72 -16.09 -3.91
CA ALA A 156 -7.57 -16.88 -3.52
C ALA A 156 -6.27 -16.29 -4.12
N ALA A 157 -5.27 -16.10 -3.26
CA ALA A 157 -4.04 -15.40 -3.64
C ALA A 157 -3.19 -16.16 -4.68
N ASP A 158 -3.28 -17.49 -4.70
CA ASP A 158 -2.58 -18.35 -5.65
C ASP A 158 -3.12 -18.25 -7.08
N THR A 159 -4.43 -18.00 -7.24
CA THR A 159 -5.10 -18.03 -8.54
C THR A 159 -5.38 -16.66 -9.14
N ILE A 160 -5.52 -15.60 -8.32
CA ILE A 160 -5.85 -14.26 -8.82
C ILE A 160 -4.78 -13.69 -9.77
N PHE A 161 -3.51 -14.08 -9.58
CA PHE A 161 -2.40 -13.60 -10.41
C PHE A 161 -2.24 -14.36 -11.73
N LEU A 162 -2.99 -15.44 -11.96
CA LEU A 162 -3.03 -16.10 -13.25
C LEU A 162 -3.47 -15.13 -14.36
N LYS A 163 -2.86 -15.24 -15.54
CA LYS A 163 -3.02 -14.28 -16.64
C LYS A 163 -4.48 -13.93 -16.96
N ASN A 164 -5.36 -14.92 -16.99
CA ASN A 164 -6.79 -14.71 -17.32
C ASN A 164 -7.58 -14.03 -16.21
N ASN A 165 -7.17 -14.18 -14.96
CA ASN A 165 -7.82 -13.57 -13.80
C ASN A 165 -7.34 -12.13 -13.60
N ARG A 166 -6.02 -11.91 -13.53
CA ARG A 166 -5.44 -10.60 -13.25
C ARG A 166 -5.77 -9.52 -14.27
N ARG A 167 -5.96 -9.89 -15.55
CA ARG A 167 -6.29 -8.95 -16.65
C ARG A 167 -7.61 -8.20 -16.45
N LYS A 168 -8.50 -8.72 -15.62
CA LYS A 168 -9.82 -8.11 -15.33
C LYS A 168 -9.70 -6.88 -14.41
N TYR A 169 -8.55 -6.68 -13.74
CA TYR A 169 -8.36 -5.70 -12.68
C TYR A 169 -7.18 -4.78 -12.98
N ASN A 170 -7.25 -3.55 -12.45
CA ASN A 170 -6.16 -2.58 -12.54
C ASN A 170 -5.20 -2.70 -11.36
N VAL A 171 -5.74 -3.04 -10.18
CA VAL A 171 -4.99 -3.20 -8.94
C VAL A 171 -5.44 -4.46 -8.23
N ILE A 172 -4.47 -5.20 -7.71
CA ILE A 172 -4.71 -6.29 -6.76
C ILE A 172 -4.20 -5.84 -5.40
N ILE A 173 -5.06 -5.89 -4.37
CA ILE A 173 -4.68 -5.66 -2.99
C ILE A 173 -4.39 -7.01 -2.35
N GLY A 174 -3.14 -7.24 -1.96
CA GLY A 174 -2.74 -8.39 -1.14
C GLY A 174 -2.81 -8.05 0.35
N MET A 175 -3.04 -9.05 1.20
CA MET A 175 -3.12 -8.81 2.65
C MET A 175 -1.75 -8.45 3.25
N TYR A 176 -0.63 -8.91 2.64
CA TYR A 176 0.75 -8.61 3.05
C TYR A 176 1.70 -8.74 1.87
#